data_7ce2a24dddcafbc919d650f4883dafba
#
_entry.id   7ce2a24dddcafbc919d650f4883dafba
#
_cell.length_a   1.000
_cell.length_b   1.000
_cell.length_c   1.000
_cell.angle_alpha   90.00
_cell.angle_beta   90.00
_cell.angle_gamma   90.00
#
_symmetry.space_group_name_H-M   'P 1'
#
loop_
_entity.id
_entity.type
_entity.pdbx_description
1 polymer ?
#
loop_
_entity_poly.entity_id
_entity_poly.type
_entity_poly.pdbx_seq_one_letter_code
_entity_poly.pdbx_strand_id
1 'polypeptide(L)'
;MLQSKTEVSSGRKQLSAFTYGMLQTKVIRVTAPVLAIAGWLATIAPGITAPTSYNNDYRGCAARLLNVGVSPEAAAAGCATALRPRELSACVSKISKQAKISGVDALATCRQARVPEDLATCVVGLSQNTEEAAKPAILNYCGRSLLPVRFAQCVLGLRSEIKSTVTVTLDTCIDGSDRLGSVTPGSVPPTQRPTEFRPTFETTPIPAQPGSK
;
A
#
# COMPACT_ATOMS: atom_id res chain seq x y z
N MET A 1 10.04 -59.25 -16.12
CA MET A 1 8.88 -59.16 -17.03
C MET A 1 7.84 -58.27 -16.39
N LEU A 2 7.40 -57.32 -17.13
CA LEU A 2 6.28 -56.40 -17.12
C LEU A 2 6.70 -54.91 -16.99
N GLN A 3 6.79 -54.32 -18.18
CA GLN A 3 6.88 -52.89 -18.40
C GLN A 3 5.52 -52.25 -18.13
N SER A 4 5.49 -51.14 -17.43
CA SER A 4 4.35 -50.24 -17.36
C SER A 4 4.73 -48.90 -17.97
N LYS A 5 4.09 -48.61 -19.05
CA LYS A 5 4.19 -47.49 -19.97
C LYS A 5 3.45 -46.30 -19.36
N THR A 6 4.15 -45.23 -19.05
CA THR A 6 3.53 -43.97 -18.65
C THR A 6 3.31 -43.09 -19.90
N GLU A 7 2.04 -42.89 -20.22
CA GLU A 7 1.61 -41.96 -21.25
C GLU A 7 1.70 -40.51 -20.73
N VAL A 8 2.48 -39.72 -21.49
CA VAL A 8 2.56 -38.24 -21.34
C VAL A 8 1.39 -37.65 -22.10
N SER A 9 0.38 -37.17 -21.36
CA SER A 9 -0.73 -36.38 -21.92
C SER A 9 -0.30 -34.94 -22.13
N SER A 10 -0.07 -34.59 -23.39
CA SER A 10 0.18 -33.23 -23.85
C SER A 10 -1.12 -32.44 -23.89
N GLY A 11 -1.36 -31.62 -22.84
CA GLY A 11 -2.47 -30.66 -22.78
C GLY A 11 -2.20 -29.44 -23.66
N ARG A 12 -2.76 -29.47 -24.86
CA ARG A 12 -2.74 -28.38 -25.85
C ARG A 12 -3.61 -27.23 -25.34
N LYS A 13 -2.98 -26.10 -24.99
CA LYS A 13 -3.68 -24.85 -24.67
C LYS A 13 -4.37 -24.31 -25.93
N GLN A 14 -5.69 -24.30 -25.91
CA GLN A 14 -6.49 -23.60 -26.94
C GLN A 14 -6.39 -22.08 -26.73
N LEU A 15 -5.79 -21.41 -27.69
CA LEU A 15 -5.96 -19.97 -27.88
C LEU A 15 -7.36 -19.74 -28.49
N SER A 16 -8.25 -19.15 -27.73
CA SER A 16 -9.51 -18.61 -28.25
C SER A 16 -9.21 -17.31 -29.00
N ALA A 17 -9.31 -17.38 -30.33
CA ALA A 17 -9.28 -16.22 -31.20
C ALA A 17 -10.54 -15.38 -30.98
N PHE A 18 -10.36 -14.16 -30.55
CA PHE A 18 -11.41 -13.12 -30.55
C PHE A 18 -11.65 -12.70 -32.00
N THR A 19 -12.72 -13.17 -32.61
CA THR A 19 -13.23 -12.70 -33.89
C THR A 19 -13.83 -11.31 -33.71
N TYR A 20 -13.16 -10.32 -34.27
CA TYR A 20 -13.69 -8.97 -34.47
C TYR A 20 -14.81 -9.03 -35.50
N GLY A 21 -16.05 -8.89 -35.03
CA GLY A 21 -17.22 -8.70 -35.91
C GLY A 21 -17.19 -7.34 -36.56
N MET A 22 -16.91 -7.29 -37.86
CA MET A 22 -17.11 -6.12 -38.70
C MET A 22 -18.63 -5.78 -38.76
N LEU A 23 -18.99 -4.69 -38.13
CA LEU A 23 -20.31 -4.06 -38.40
C LEU A 23 -20.22 -3.39 -39.76
N GLN A 24 -20.90 -3.98 -40.73
CA GLN A 24 -21.18 -3.36 -42.01
C GLN A 24 -22.24 -2.27 -41.84
N THR A 25 -21.83 -1.03 -41.93
CA THR A 25 -22.72 0.12 -42.03
C THR A 25 -23.34 0.15 -43.45
N LYS A 26 -24.60 -0.22 -43.54
CA LYS A 26 -25.42 0.02 -44.75
C LYS A 26 -25.60 1.52 -44.92
N VAL A 27 -24.95 2.05 -45.96
CA VAL A 27 -25.18 3.41 -46.42
C VAL A 27 -26.56 3.48 -47.10
N ILE A 28 -27.53 4.06 -46.42
CA ILE A 28 -28.79 4.43 -47.04
C ILE A 28 -28.62 5.81 -47.67
N ARG A 29 -28.54 5.84 -49.00
CA ARG A 29 -28.64 7.06 -49.78
C ARG A 29 -30.10 7.50 -49.74
N VAL A 30 -30.39 8.55 -49.00
CA VAL A 30 -31.63 9.30 -49.15
C VAL A 30 -31.29 10.63 -49.81
N THR A 31 -31.77 10.77 -51.04
CA THR A 31 -31.72 11.97 -51.85
C THR A 31 -32.57 13.09 -51.23
N ALA A 32 -32.03 14.28 -51.24
CA ALA A 32 -32.67 15.54 -50.89
C ALA A 32 -33.88 15.83 -51.85
N PRO A 33 -34.76 16.81 -51.60
CA PRO A 33 -34.38 18.19 -51.29
C PRO A 33 -35.33 18.97 -50.36
N VAL A 34 -34.95 20.22 -50.09
CA VAL A 34 -35.76 21.43 -50.03
C VAL A 34 -36.01 22.12 -48.70
N LEU A 35 -35.46 23.32 -48.67
CA LEU A 35 -35.87 24.58 -48.06
C LEU A 35 -35.84 24.67 -46.53
N ALA A 36 -34.76 25.28 -46.05
CA ALA A 36 -34.69 26.71 -45.73
C ALA A 36 -35.91 27.28 -45.03
N ILE A 37 -35.85 27.45 -43.71
CA ILE A 37 -36.24 28.72 -43.07
C ILE A 37 -35.47 28.85 -41.77
N ALA A 38 -34.78 29.95 -41.70
CA ALA A 38 -34.08 30.51 -40.56
C ALA A 38 -34.93 30.50 -39.30
N GLY A 39 -34.39 29.92 -38.27
CA GLY A 39 -34.83 30.12 -36.91
C GLY A 39 -33.59 30.02 -36.02
N TRP A 40 -32.90 31.10 -35.87
CA TRP A 40 -31.90 31.28 -34.84
C TRP A 40 -32.57 31.36 -33.47
N LEU A 41 -33.02 30.24 -32.96
CA LEU A 41 -33.24 30.07 -31.55
C LEU A 41 -31.91 29.62 -30.98
N ALA A 42 -31.10 30.58 -30.56
CA ALA A 42 -30.01 30.35 -29.64
C ALA A 42 -30.64 29.81 -28.35
N THR A 43 -30.83 28.50 -28.29
CA THR A 43 -31.06 27.80 -27.02
C THR A 43 -29.79 27.97 -26.26
N ILE A 44 -29.79 28.93 -25.35
CA ILE A 44 -28.81 29.00 -24.26
C ILE A 44 -29.02 27.71 -23.47
N ALA A 45 -28.34 26.64 -23.87
CA ALA A 45 -28.25 25.46 -23.06
C ALA A 45 -27.65 25.92 -21.73
N PRO A 46 -28.36 25.75 -20.59
CA PRO A 46 -27.75 26.01 -19.31
C PRO A 46 -26.45 25.17 -19.30
N GLY A 47 -25.33 25.84 -19.23
CA GLY A 47 -24.05 25.15 -19.14
C GLY A 47 -24.15 24.15 -18.00
N ILE A 48 -24.24 22.87 -18.37
CA ILE A 48 -24.07 21.78 -17.40
C ILE A 48 -22.63 21.92 -16.98
N THR A 49 -22.39 22.72 -15.92
CA THR A 49 -21.14 22.66 -15.19
C THR A 49 -21.05 21.23 -14.72
N ALA A 50 -20.30 20.40 -15.46
CA ALA A 50 -19.95 19.09 -15.01
C ALA A 50 -19.44 19.26 -13.59
N PRO A 51 -20.03 18.60 -12.57
CA PRO A 51 -19.51 18.71 -11.22
C PRO A 51 -18.04 18.33 -11.33
N THR A 52 -17.15 19.27 -11.02
CA THR A 52 -15.74 18.97 -10.88
C THR A 52 -15.69 17.78 -9.95
N SER A 53 -15.35 16.61 -10.51
CA SER A 53 -15.28 15.35 -9.77
C SER A 53 -14.17 15.53 -8.73
N TYR A 54 -14.56 16.09 -7.59
CA TYR A 54 -13.66 16.26 -6.46
C TYR A 54 -13.32 14.85 -5.97
N ASN A 55 -12.13 14.41 -6.30
CA ASN A 55 -11.65 13.08 -5.91
C ASN A 55 -11.44 13.08 -4.40
N ASN A 56 -12.49 12.73 -3.67
CA ASN A 56 -12.48 12.79 -2.22
C ASN A 56 -11.83 11.52 -1.65
N ASP A 57 -10.53 11.63 -1.33
CA ASP A 57 -9.74 10.53 -0.77
C ASP A 57 -10.28 10.03 0.56
N TYR A 58 -10.90 10.89 1.36
CA TYR A 58 -11.54 10.52 2.64
C TYR A 58 -12.77 9.64 2.42
N ARG A 59 -13.58 9.95 1.41
CA ARG A 59 -14.71 9.10 1.04
C ARG A 59 -14.25 7.71 0.61
N GLY A 60 -13.22 7.66 -0.24
CA GLY A 60 -12.64 6.39 -0.70
C GLY A 60 -12.01 5.59 0.43
N CYS A 61 -11.36 6.27 1.38
CA CYS A 61 -10.79 5.69 2.59
C CYS A 61 -11.89 5.05 3.44
N ALA A 62 -12.90 5.81 3.83
CA ALA A 62 -13.99 5.33 4.68
C ALA A 62 -14.70 4.12 4.05
N ALA A 63 -15.06 4.20 2.77
CA ALA A 63 -15.70 3.10 2.07
C ALA A 63 -14.88 1.80 2.10
N ARG A 64 -13.55 1.89 1.92
CA ARG A 64 -12.67 0.71 1.97
C ARG A 64 -12.58 0.12 3.37
N LEU A 65 -12.50 0.95 4.40
CA LEU A 65 -12.43 0.48 5.79
C LEU A 65 -13.73 -0.20 6.21
N LEU A 66 -14.88 0.38 5.88
CA LEU A 66 -16.19 -0.23 6.12
C LEU A 66 -16.32 -1.60 5.45
N ASN A 67 -15.84 -1.73 4.21
CA ASN A 67 -15.88 -3.00 3.46
C ASN A 67 -15.04 -4.12 4.07
N VAL A 68 -14.16 -3.83 5.00
CA VAL A 68 -13.35 -4.85 5.72
C VAL A 68 -13.74 -4.96 7.20
N GLY A 69 -14.93 -4.50 7.55
CA GLY A 69 -15.52 -4.68 8.88
C GLY A 69 -15.01 -3.72 9.96
N VAL A 70 -14.40 -2.60 9.57
CA VAL A 70 -14.10 -1.52 10.52
C VAL A 70 -15.38 -0.74 10.82
N SER A 71 -15.62 -0.38 12.09
CA SER A 71 -16.81 0.40 12.44
C SER A 71 -16.81 1.80 11.82
N PRO A 72 -17.98 2.42 11.61
CA PRO A 72 -18.08 3.77 11.05
C PRO A 72 -17.25 4.81 11.81
N GLU A 73 -17.26 4.74 13.15
CA GLU A 73 -16.55 5.65 14.03
C GLU A 73 -15.03 5.49 13.89
N ALA A 74 -14.55 4.24 13.89
CA ALA A 74 -13.13 3.94 13.71
C ALA A 74 -12.65 4.29 12.29
N ALA A 75 -13.49 4.06 11.27
CA ALA A 75 -13.18 4.44 9.90
C ALA A 75 -13.11 5.97 9.73
N ALA A 76 -14.06 6.70 10.32
CA ALA A 76 -14.05 8.15 10.30
C ALA A 76 -12.81 8.72 11.00
N ALA A 77 -12.51 8.26 12.22
CA ALA A 77 -11.34 8.69 12.96
C ALA A 77 -10.03 8.32 12.23
N GLY A 78 -9.92 7.10 11.71
CA GLY A 78 -8.76 6.63 10.99
C GLY A 78 -8.47 7.44 9.74
N CYS A 79 -9.49 7.68 8.91
CA CYS A 79 -9.34 8.44 7.68
C CYS A 79 -9.07 9.93 7.94
N ALA A 80 -9.78 10.54 8.91
CA ALA A 80 -9.64 11.97 9.20
C ALA A 80 -8.23 12.36 9.70
N THR A 81 -7.60 11.46 10.46
CA THR A 81 -6.25 11.70 11.02
C THR A 81 -5.12 11.26 10.12
N ALA A 82 -5.41 10.57 9.01
CA ALA A 82 -4.39 10.06 8.11
C ALA A 82 -3.82 11.18 7.23
N LEU A 83 -2.49 11.27 7.15
CA LEU A 83 -1.81 12.15 6.20
C LEU A 83 -2.07 11.71 4.75
N ARG A 84 -2.24 10.42 4.53
CA ARG A 84 -2.48 9.78 3.23
C ARG A 84 -3.61 8.76 3.34
N PRO A 85 -4.89 9.23 3.30
CA PRO A 85 -6.05 8.35 3.51
C PRO A 85 -6.14 7.18 2.54
N ARG A 86 -5.74 7.39 1.29
CA ARG A 86 -5.68 6.33 0.26
C ARG A 86 -4.73 5.20 0.63
N GLU A 87 -3.53 5.53 1.07
CA GLU A 87 -2.50 4.55 1.43
C GLU A 87 -2.90 3.79 2.69
N LEU A 88 -3.42 4.49 3.70
CA LEU A 88 -3.96 3.86 4.90
C LEU A 88 -5.01 2.81 4.55
N SER A 89 -6.02 3.20 3.80
CA SER A 89 -7.13 2.30 3.47
C SER A 89 -6.72 1.16 2.53
N ALA A 90 -5.74 1.38 1.66
CA ALA A 90 -5.16 0.34 0.82
C ALA A 90 -4.39 -0.70 1.66
N CYS A 91 -3.58 -0.25 2.63
CA CYS A 91 -2.88 -1.11 3.59
C CYS A 91 -3.86 -2.02 4.32
N VAL A 92 -4.86 -1.44 4.97
CA VAL A 92 -5.86 -2.19 5.75
C VAL A 92 -6.61 -3.20 4.88
N SER A 93 -7.08 -2.75 3.72
CA SER A 93 -7.82 -3.61 2.79
C SER A 93 -6.98 -4.77 2.25
N LYS A 94 -5.70 -4.53 1.94
CA LYS A 94 -4.77 -5.55 1.45
C LYS A 94 -4.50 -6.60 2.54
N ILE A 95 -4.19 -6.17 3.76
CA ILE A 95 -3.95 -7.07 4.89
C ILE A 95 -5.20 -7.90 5.20
N SER A 96 -6.36 -7.24 5.35
CA SER A 96 -7.59 -7.94 5.71
C SER A 96 -8.02 -8.97 4.66
N LYS A 97 -7.98 -8.62 3.38
CA LYS A 97 -8.42 -9.51 2.31
C LYS A 97 -7.45 -10.63 2.01
N GLN A 98 -6.14 -10.38 2.03
CA GLN A 98 -5.13 -11.33 1.57
C GLN A 98 -4.49 -12.12 2.72
N ALA A 99 -4.25 -11.48 3.88
CA ALA A 99 -3.72 -12.16 5.05
C ALA A 99 -4.81 -12.72 5.98
N LYS A 100 -6.10 -12.36 5.75
CA LYS A 100 -7.24 -12.77 6.59
C LYS A 100 -7.15 -12.29 8.04
N ILE A 101 -6.48 -11.16 8.26
CA ILE A 101 -6.41 -10.50 9.56
C ILE A 101 -7.58 -9.53 9.69
N SER A 102 -8.09 -9.30 10.90
CA SER A 102 -9.23 -8.41 11.11
C SER A 102 -8.92 -6.98 10.62
N GLY A 103 -9.92 -6.30 10.05
CA GLY A 103 -9.76 -4.93 9.58
C GLY A 103 -9.40 -3.96 10.71
N VAL A 104 -9.83 -4.25 11.94
CA VAL A 104 -9.54 -3.43 13.14
C VAL A 104 -8.07 -3.52 13.51
N ASP A 105 -7.50 -4.73 13.58
CA ASP A 105 -6.08 -4.94 13.90
C ASP A 105 -5.18 -4.38 12.81
N ALA A 106 -5.57 -4.60 11.55
CA ALA A 106 -4.88 -4.03 10.41
C ALA A 106 -4.88 -2.49 10.45
N LEU A 107 -6.01 -1.87 10.80
CA LEU A 107 -6.13 -0.41 10.92
C LEU A 107 -5.20 0.14 12.01
N ALA A 108 -5.18 -0.51 13.17
CA ALA A 108 -4.32 -0.10 14.29
C ALA A 108 -2.83 -0.06 13.88
N THR A 109 -2.38 -1.09 13.14
CA THR A 109 -0.98 -1.19 12.71
C THR A 109 -0.67 -0.29 11.51
N CYS A 110 -1.56 -0.23 10.48
CA CYS A 110 -1.36 0.62 9.31
C CYS A 110 -1.30 2.12 9.64
N ARG A 111 -1.99 2.58 10.71
CA ARG A 111 -1.93 3.97 11.16
C ARG A 111 -0.57 4.38 11.70
N GLN A 112 0.20 3.43 12.24
CA GLN A 112 1.53 3.66 12.81
C GLN A 112 2.65 3.48 11.80
N ALA A 113 2.34 2.88 10.65
CA ALA A 113 3.34 2.59 9.64
C ALA A 113 3.83 3.84 8.91
N ARG A 114 5.15 3.98 8.75
CA ARG A 114 5.77 5.05 7.96
C ARG A 114 5.46 4.89 6.46
N VAL A 115 5.48 3.64 5.98
CA VAL A 115 5.16 3.26 4.61
C VAL A 115 4.10 2.14 4.68
N PRO A 116 2.81 2.49 4.65
CA PRO A 116 1.73 1.51 4.79
C PRO A 116 1.75 0.40 3.74
N GLU A 117 2.21 0.69 2.53
CA GLU A 117 2.30 -0.30 1.45
C GLU A 117 3.35 -1.38 1.73
N ASP A 118 4.51 -0.99 2.26
CA ASP A 118 5.59 -1.91 2.64
C ASP A 118 5.16 -2.81 3.79
N LEU A 119 4.46 -2.25 4.79
CA LEU A 119 3.84 -3.01 5.85
C LEU A 119 2.87 -4.07 5.30
N ALA A 120 1.96 -3.66 4.43
CA ALA A 120 0.99 -4.58 3.86
C ALA A 120 1.67 -5.69 3.03
N THR A 121 2.73 -5.35 2.31
CA THR A 121 3.52 -6.31 1.53
C THR A 121 4.23 -7.32 2.43
N CYS A 122 4.82 -6.87 3.55
CA CYS A 122 5.42 -7.72 4.57
C CYS A 122 4.40 -8.71 5.14
N VAL A 123 3.28 -8.20 5.66
CA VAL A 123 2.26 -9.01 6.32
C VAL A 123 1.68 -10.05 5.37
N VAL A 124 1.30 -9.64 4.16
CA VAL A 124 0.72 -10.55 3.17
C VAL A 124 1.74 -11.60 2.75
N GLY A 125 2.97 -11.21 2.44
CA GLY A 125 4.02 -12.15 2.02
C GLY A 125 4.31 -13.23 3.07
N LEU A 126 4.39 -12.85 4.34
CA LEU A 126 4.64 -13.80 5.42
C LEU A 126 3.41 -14.66 5.78
N SER A 127 2.20 -14.11 5.60
CA SER A 127 0.96 -14.82 5.98
C SER A 127 0.53 -15.90 5.00
N GLN A 128 1.00 -15.88 3.75
CA GLN A 128 0.55 -16.80 2.70
C GLN A 128 0.84 -18.27 3.00
N ASN A 129 1.96 -18.56 3.66
CA ASN A 129 2.41 -19.92 3.96
C ASN A 129 2.59 -20.13 5.47
N THR A 130 1.76 -19.48 6.27
CA THR A 130 1.88 -19.50 7.73
C THR A 130 0.52 -19.84 8.36
N GLU A 131 0.56 -20.59 9.44
CA GLU A 131 -0.62 -20.96 10.20
C GLU A 131 -1.36 -19.72 10.74
N GLU A 132 -2.68 -19.84 10.87
CA GLU A 132 -3.55 -18.74 11.33
C GLU A 132 -3.10 -18.17 12.68
N ALA A 133 -2.69 -19.06 13.59
CA ALA A 133 -2.25 -18.69 14.94
C ALA A 133 -1.02 -17.74 14.95
N ALA A 134 -0.19 -17.77 13.93
CA ALA A 134 1.01 -16.92 13.85
C ALA A 134 0.76 -15.55 13.19
N LYS A 135 -0.39 -15.32 12.57
CA LYS A 135 -0.70 -14.06 11.86
C LYS A 135 -0.66 -12.81 12.73
N PRO A 136 -1.17 -12.81 13.98
CA PRO A 136 -1.04 -11.66 14.87
C PRO A 136 0.43 -11.30 15.16
N ALA A 137 1.28 -12.32 15.34
CA ALA A 137 2.71 -12.10 15.51
C ALA A 137 3.34 -11.47 14.26
N ILE A 138 3.04 -12.00 13.07
CA ILE A 138 3.50 -11.44 11.79
C ILE A 138 3.11 -9.96 11.66
N LEU A 139 1.85 -9.63 11.95
CA LEU A 139 1.37 -8.24 11.90
C LEU A 139 2.18 -7.34 12.84
N ASN A 140 2.43 -7.79 14.07
CA ASN A 140 3.22 -7.06 15.05
C ASN A 140 4.68 -6.86 14.60
N TYR A 141 5.36 -7.93 14.15
CA TYR A 141 6.76 -7.85 13.72
C TYR A 141 6.94 -6.98 12.47
N CYS A 142 6.07 -7.12 11.47
CA CYS A 142 6.08 -6.24 10.29
C CYS A 142 5.83 -4.78 10.67
N GLY A 143 4.93 -4.52 11.65
CA GLY A 143 4.63 -3.18 12.13
C GLY A 143 5.76 -2.51 12.89
N ARG A 144 6.58 -3.30 13.59
CA ARG A 144 7.77 -2.82 14.34
C ARG A 144 9.00 -2.62 13.47
N SER A 145 9.08 -3.33 12.34
CA SER A 145 10.24 -3.26 11.46
C SER A 145 10.34 -1.89 10.76
N LEU A 146 11.52 -1.30 10.77
CA LEU A 146 11.82 -0.07 10.02
C LEU A 146 11.86 -0.31 8.51
N LEU A 147 12.15 -1.54 8.09
CA LEU A 147 12.27 -1.97 6.69
C LEU A 147 11.44 -3.24 6.46
N PRO A 148 10.08 -3.14 6.47
CA PRO A 148 9.20 -4.30 6.47
C PRO A 148 9.46 -5.28 5.32
N VAL A 149 9.72 -4.78 4.12
CA VAL A 149 9.99 -5.63 2.95
C VAL A 149 11.29 -6.43 3.12
N ARG A 150 12.35 -5.80 3.60
CA ARG A 150 13.62 -6.51 3.88
C ARG A 150 13.47 -7.53 4.99
N PHE A 151 12.73 -7.18 6.03
CA PHE A 151 12.39 -8.09 7.10
C PHE A 151 11.66 -9.33 6.56
N ALA A 152 10.63 -9.15 5.72
CA ALA A 152 9.92 -10.26 5.10
C ALA A 152 10.85 -11.14 4.24
N GLN A 153 11.75 -10.54 3.48
CA GLN A 153 12.76 -11.27 2.69
C GLN A 153 13.69 -12.10 3.58
N CYS A 154 14.13 -11.55 4.71
CA CYS A 154 14.94 -12.28 5.69
C CYS A 154 14.19 -13.52 6.21
N VAL A 155 12.95 -13.33 6.68
CA VAL A 155 12.14 -14.42 7.23
C VAL A 155 11.88 -15.50 6.19
N LEU A 156 11.47 -15.13 4.99
CA LEU A 156 11.20 -16.08 3.91
C LEU A 156 12.48 -16.81 3.46
N GLY A 157 13.58 -16.10 3.29
CA GLY A 157 14.85 -16.68 2.88
C GLY A 157 15.42 -17.65 3.91
N LEU A 158 15.40 -17.31 5.19
CA LEU A 158 15.87 -18.21 6.23
C LEU A 158 14.99 -19.44 6.38
N ARG A 159 13.66 -19.27 6.28
CA ARG A 159 12.74 -20.41 6.40
C ARG A 159 12.82 -21.38 5.23
N SER A 160 13.18 -20.93 4.03
CA SER A 160 13.34 -21.81 2.88
C SER A 160 14.52 -22.77 3.03
N GLU A 161 15.59 -22.33 3.68
CA GLU A 161 16.84 -23.08 3.82
C GLU A 161 16.97 -23.75 5.20
N ILE A 162 16.61 -23.02 6.24
CA ILE A 162 16.72 -23.47 7.62
C ILE A 162 15.32 -23.86 8.12
N LYS A 163 15.07 -25.13 8.37
CA LYS A 163 13.78 -25.64 8.87
C LYS A 163 13.48 -25.17 10.30
N SER A 164 13.43 -23.85 10.50
CA SER A 164 13.15 -23.19 11.78
C SER A 164 11.67 -22.84 11.92
N THR A 165 11.21 -22.67 13.15
CA THR A 165 9.85 -22.20 13.42
C THR A 165 9.68 -20.75 13.00
N VAL A 166 8.44 -20.36 12.70
CA VAL A 166 8.12 -18.97 12.29
C VAL A 166 8.59 -17.96 13.34
N THR A 167 8.30 -18.24 14.62
CA THR A 167 8.63 -17.35 15.73
C THR A 167 10.12 -17.12 15.87
N VAL A 168 10.92 -18.17 15.86
CA VAL A 168 12.39 -18.04 15.93
C VAL A 168 12.95 -17.24 14.77
N THR A 169 12.39 -17.42 13.55
CA THR A 169 12.87 -16.68 12.39
C THR A 169 12.45 -15.20 12.44
N LEU A 170 11.24 -14.92 12.94
CA LEU A 170 10.79 -13.54 13.14
C LEU A 170 11.70 -12.81 14.13
N ASP A 171 12.02 -13.43 15.28
CA ASP A 171 12.91 -12.85 16.28
C ASP A 171 14.32 -12.60 15.71
N THR A 172 14.89 -13.60 15.04
CA THR A 172 16.22 -13.49 14.44
C THR A 172 16.31 -12.37 13.41
N CYS A 173 15.28 -12.22 12.57
CA CYS A 173 15.28 -11.21 11.51
C CYS A 173 15.03 -9.80 12.03
N ILE A 174 14.22 -9.63 13.08
CA ILE A 174 13.97 -8.29 13.66
C ILE A 174 15.24 -7.79 14.35
N ASP A 175 15.91 -8.64 15.13
CA ASP A 175 17.17 -8.29 15.80
C ASP A 175 18.27 -7.92 14.79
N GLY A 176 18.31 -8.62 13.65
CA GLY A 176 19.25 -8.31 12.57
C GLY A 176 18.99 -6.94 11.92
N SER A 177 17.74 -6.51 11.81
CA SER A 177 17.38 -5.21 11.27
C SER A 177 17.61 -4.07 12.24
N ASP A 178 17.42 -4.31 13.53
CA ASP A 178 17.59 -3.31 14.60
C ASP A 178 19.05 -3.07 14.94
N ARG A 179 19.93 -4.05 14.72
CA ARG A 179 21.39 -3.90 14.98
C ARG A 179 22.07 -2.84 14.11
N LEU A 180 21.51 -2.50 12.97
CA LEU A 180 22.02 -1.37 12.17
C LEU A 180 21.75 0.00 12.82
N GLY A 181 20.85 0.06 13.81
CA GLY A 181 20.52 1.27 14.57
C GLY A 181 21.04 1.28 16.01
N SER A 182 21.35 0.12 16.59
CA SER A 182 21.85 0.04 17.96
C SER A 182 23.38 -0.04 17.97
N VAL A 183 24.01 1.08 17.69
CA VAL A 183 25.34 1.32 18.30
C VAL A 183 25.06 1.45 19.79
N THR A 184 25.12 0.32 20.52
CA THR A 184 25.07 0.36 21.99
C THR A 184 26.18 1.27 22.46
N PRO A 185 25.90 2.28 23.30
CA PRO A 185 26.92 3.22 23.80
C PRO A 185 28.11 2.53 24.54
N GLY A 186 28.07 1.21 24.71
CA GLY A 186 29.08 0.40 25.41
C GLY A 186 30.04 -0.36 24.51
N SER A 187 29.86 -0.44 23.19
CA SER A 187 30.75 -1.20 22.31
C SER A 187 31.82 -0.36 21.60
N VAL A 188 31.95 0.94 21.91
CA VAL A 188 33.05 1.75 21.41
C VAL A 188 34.25 1.55 22.36
N PRO A 189 35.41 1.08 21.87
CA PRO A 189 36.62 1.01 22.68
C PRO A 189 36.88 2.38 23.31
N PRO A 190 37.35 2.46 24.56
CA PRO A 190 37.52 3.72 25.28
C PRO A 190 38.45 4.73 24.61
N THR A 191 39.22 4.31 23.60
CA THR A 191 40.11 5.15 22.79
C THR A 191 39.40 5.94 21.67
N GLN A 192 38.14 5.68 21.40
CA GLN A 192 37.38 6.39 20.35
C GLN A 192 36.14 7.09 20.91
N ARG A 193 36.17 7.51 22.16
CA ARG A 193 35.11 8.37 22.68
C ARG A 193 35.19 9.71 21.92
N PRO A 194 34.20 10.09 21.10
CA PRO A 194 34.19 11.41 20.48
C PRO A 194 34.29 12.43 21.60
N THR A 195 35.25 13.34 21.50
CA THR A 195 35.26 14.53 22.33
C THR A 195 33.86 15.11 22.29
N GLU A 196 33.26 15.26 23.45
CA GLU A 196 31.94 15.82 23.69
C GLU A 196 31.70 16.98 22.74
N PHE A 197 30.80 16.77 21.77
CA PHE A 197 30.39 17.83 20.85
C PHE A 197 29.58 18.82 21.70
N ARG A 198 30.27 19.86 22.13
CA ARG A 198 29.65 21.00 22.78
C ARG A 198 29.27 21.96 21.69
N PRO A 199 27.97 22.07 21.31
CA PRO A 199 27.56 23.07 20.33
C PRO A 199 27.76 24.46 20.96
N THR A 200 28.79 25.15 20.52
CA THR A 200 28.96 26.56 20.83
C THR A 200 27.98 27.32 19.94
N PHE A 201 26.81 27.62 20.48
CA PHE A 201 25.92 28.60 19.86
C PHE A 201 26.59 29.97 20.06
N GLU A 202 27.31 30.41 19.08
CA GLU A 202 27.77 31.77 19.01
C GLU A 202 26.58 32.67 18.76
N THR A 203 26.02 33.23 19.84
CA THR A 203 24.96 34.22 19.76
C THR A 203 25.63 35.51 19.30
N THR A 204 25.73 35.74 18.00
CA THR A 204 25.98 37.05 17.44
C THR A 204 24.82 37.98 17.79
N PRO A 205 25.06 39.09 18.54
CA PRO A 205 24.00 40.03 18.85
C PRO A 205 23.41 40.59 17.56
N ILE A 206 22.11 40.48 17.38
CA ILE A 206 21.41 41.13 16.26
C ILE A 206 21.61 42.65 16.41
N PRO A 207 22.19 43.37 15.40
CA PRO A 207 22.32 44.82 15.45
C PRO A 207 20.93 45.47 15.60
N ALA A 208 20.78 46.33 16.58
CA ALA A 208 19.54 47.09 16.76
C ALA A 208 19.25 47.91 15.48
N GLN A 209 18.07 47.69 14.91
CA GLN A 209 17.60 48.53 13.78
C GLN A 209 17.45 49.98 14.24
N PRO A 210 17.99 50.96 13.50
CA PRO A 210 17.74 52.34 13.81
C PRO A 210 16.27 52.66 13.60
N GLY A 211 15.65 53.19 14.64
CA GLY A 211 14.25 53.53 14.66
C GLY A 211 13.92 54.56 13.56
N SER A 212 12.92 54.19 12.74
CA SER A 212 12.27 55.14 11.82
C SER A 212 11.50 56.18 12.63
N LYS A 213 11.91 57.44 12.53
CA LYS A 213 11.11 58.58 12.94
C LYS A 213 9.98 58.81 11.97
#